data_ce1a463c79e1c1bdc6be9f98740fb931
#
_entry.id   ce1a463c79e1c1bdc6be9f98740fb931
#
_cell.length_a   1.000
_cell.length_b   1.000
_cell.length_c   1.000
_cell.angle_alpha   90.00
_cell.angle_beta   90.00
_cell.angle_gamma   90.00
#
_symmetry.space_group_name_H-M   'P 1'
#
loop_
_entity.id
_entity.type
_entity.pdbx_description
1 polymer ?
#
loop_
_entity_poly.entity_id
_entity_poly.type
_entity_poly.pdbx_seq_one_letter_code
_entity_poly.pdbx_strand_id
1 'polypeptide(L)'
;MKIGIIGGSDGLGKTLIYYFRDEFDVAISARDHIKGRKVAEEMNVDYVESNTQLAAMSDMLVISVPINNTVSVIREVGPFMRKGSVMVDVTSIKEEPLRAMEESLPENVEYIPTHPVFGPRTTELDNQIIVLTPTKKGEWYKRVHDYLESKNMRVIETTAEHHDYMMSIVQVLTHFSFISTASAMEKLKVDINETEDYESPIYNLMIDMIARIVSQNPYLTYYIQSMNNNGPKIRKVFSEAVDELRDAIDSEDDEKFVEIAINATKNMGDIQNALGMSDKAITALSHEYSLLNESVGHEIALKHIYSGKVHVGVLERVNGKTAILDNGTKLRVANVEVLSDEELYQWKLDNIEWKKQSISCVFSESVIPNVIVETLEKVDEVIEVVLTDIYQGPQIDEGFKSLTFEVTALSNEAIQNVKSILTGFGGVLR
;
A
#
# COMPACT_ATOMS: atom_id res chain seq x y z
N MET A 1 -7.43 24.08 -11.87
CA MET A 1 -7.72 24.25 -10.44
C MET A 1 -6.39 24.16 -9.69
N LYS A 2 -6.08 25.16 -8.86
CA LYS A 2 -4.83 25.19 -8.09
C LYS A 2 -5.08 24.70 -6.67
N ILE A 3 -4.34 23.64 -6.27
CA ILE A 3 -4.36 23.09 -4.92
C ILE A 3 -3.09 23.53 -4.20
N GLY A 4 -3.25 24.25 -3.09
CA GLY A 4 -2.16 24.60 -2.19
C GLY A 4 -2.08 23.60 -1.03
N ILE A 5 -0.89 23.08 -0.71
CA ILE A 5 -0.69 22.17 0.43
C ILE A 5 0.32 22.80 1.39
N ILE A 6 -0.15 23.24 2.56
CA ILE A 6 0.73 23.68 3.64
C ILE A 6 1.20 22.45 4.43
N GLY A 7 2.53 22.27 4.53
CA GLY A 7 3.14 21.07 5.10
C GLY A 7 3.40 19.96 4.08
N GLY A 8 3.56 20.31 2.80
CA GLY A 8 3.76 19.37 1.69
C GLY A 8 5.12 18.64 1.67
N SER A 9 6.05 18.95 2.59
CA SER A 9 7.40 18.37 2.54
C SER A 9 7.56 17.01 3.22
N ASP A 10 6.54 16.53 3.93
CA ASP A 10 6.62 15.28 4.71
C ASP A 10 5.25 14.63 4.94
N GLY A 11 5.28 13.39 5.44
CA GLY A 11 4.10 12.67 5.90
C GLY A 11 2.96 12.68 4.90
N LEU A 12 1.74 12.86 5.39
CA LEU A 12 0.54 12.85 4.56
C LEU A 12 0.53 13.98 3.52
N GLY A 13 1.10 15.16 3.83
CA GLY A 13 1.19 16.26 2.88
C GLY A 13 1.98 15.89 1.62
N LYS A 14 3.10 15.18 1.76
CA LYS A 14 3.86 14.66 0.62
C LYS A 14 3.07 13.58 -0.14
N THR A 15 2.35 12.72 0.55
CA THR A 15 1.50 11.70 -0.08
C THR A 15 0.37 12.34 -0.90
N LEU A 16 -0.24 13.43 -0.41
CA LEU A 16 -1.28 14.15 -1.15
C LEU A 16 -0.77 14.78 -2.45
N ILE A 17 0.50 15.22 -2.51
CA ILE A 17 1.11 15.68 -3.77
C ILE A 17 1.06 14.57 -4.81
N TYR A 18 1.45 13.35 -4.41
CA TYR A 18 1.46 12.19 -5.31
C TYR A 18 0.06 11.93 -5.91
N TYR A 19 -1.01 12.05 -5.11
CA TYR A 19 -2.37 11.83 -5.59
C TYR A 19 -2.92 12.97 -6.46
N PHE A 20 -2.46 14.21 -6.28
CA PHE A 20 -3.06 15.37 -6.94
C PHE A 20 -2.29 15.89 -8.17
N ARG A 21 -0.97 15.69 -8.23
CA ARG A 21 -0.10 16.36 -9.21
C ARG A 21 -0.40 16.04 -10.67
N ASP A 22 -0.95 14.85 -10.95
CA ASP A 22 -1.23 14.41 -12.32
C ASP A 22 -2.59 14.96 -12.82
N GLU A 23 -3.45 15.43 -11.92
CA GLU A 23 -4.79 15.92 -12.24
C GLU A 23 -4.97 17.43 -12.00
N PHE A 24 -4.15 18.02 -11.14
CA PHE A 24 -4.30 19.39 -10.68
C PHE A 24 -2.97 20.14 -10.69
N ASP A 25 -3.07 21.48 -10.77
CA ASP A 25 -1.95 22.38 -10.55
C ASP A 25 -1.66 22.47 -9.03
N VAL A 26 -0.57 21.83 -8.58
CA VAL A 26 -0.23 21.73 -7.17
C VAL A 26 0.91 22.67 -6.80
N ALA A 27 0.73 23.39 -5.69
CA ALA A 27 1.78 24.19 -5.07
C ALA A 27 1.90 23.82 -3.59
N ILE A 28 3.11 23.81 -3.06
CA ILE A 28 3.35 23.46 -1.65
C ILE A 28 4.10 24.54 -0.89
N SER A 29 3.89 24.57 0.43
CA SER A 29 4.77 25.26 1.35
C SER A 29 5.22 24.34 2.48
N ALA A 30 6.33 24.67 3.12
CA ALA A 30 6.89 23.90 4.22
C ALA A 30 7.66 24.81 5.18
N ARG A 31 7.68 24.46 6.47
CA ARG A 31 8.48 25.15 7.47
C ARG A 31 9.99 25.06 7.21
N ASP A 32 10.46 23.89 6.76
CA ASP A 32 11.81 23.70 6.26
C ASP A 32 11.81 23.98 4.76
N HIS A 33 12.24 25.20 4.40
CA HIS A 33 12.25 25.66 3.02
C HIS A 33 13.20 24.86 2.12
N ILE A 34 14.32 24.36 2.66
CA ILE A 34 15.28 23.56 1.88
C ILE A 34 14.65 22.22 1.51
N LYS A 35 14.07 21.53 2.49
CA LYS A 35 13.36 20.27 2.28
C LYS A 35 12.14 20.47 1.37
N GLY A 36 11.39 21.57 1.57
CA GLY A 36 10.22 21.90 0.77
C GLY A 36 10.53 22.09 -0.70
N ARG A 37 11.57 22.87 -1.04
CA ARG A 37 12.02 23.06 -2.44
C ARG A 37 12.47 21.77 -3.08
N LYS A 38 13.26 20.96 -2.35
CA LYS A 38 13.71 19.66 -2.83
C LYS A 38 12.53 18.73 -3.17
N VAL A 39 11.53 18.65 -2.30
CA VAL A 39 10.34 17.82 -2.55
C VAL A 39 9.53 18.38 -3.73
N ALA A 40 9.37 19.68 -3.85
CA ALA A 40 8.68 20.30 -4.98
C ALA A 40 9.36 19.98 -6.31
N GLU A 41 10.70 20.05 -6.36
CA GLU A 41 11.51 19.66 -7.53
C GLU A 41 11.36 18.17 -7.85
N GLU A 42 11.52 17.29 -6.86
CA GLU A 42 11.38 15.82 -7.02
C GLU A 42 9.98 15.43 -7.52
N MET A 43 8.95 16.14 -7.07
CA MET A 43 7.55 15.83 -7.40
C MET A 43 7.01 16.63 -8.57
N ASN A 44 7.82 17.53 -9.14
CA ASN A 44 7.47 18.43 -10.25
C ASN A 44 6.22 19.29 -9.95
N VAL A 45 6.25 20.00 -8.79
CA VAL A 45 5.19 20.92 -8.35
C VAL A 45 5.77 22.25 -7.91
N ASP A 46 4.94 23.29 -7.82
CA ASP A 46 5.37 24.63 -7.42
C ASP A 46 5.74 24.68 -5.93
N TYR A 47 6.77 25.46 -5.58
CA TYR A 47 7.11 25.78 -4.20
C TYR A 47 6.82 27.27 -3.90
N VAL A 48 6.11 27.53 -2.80
CA VAL A 48 5.80 28.88 -2.31
C VAL A 48 6.32 29.01 -0.87
N GLU A 49 7.15 30.03 -0.61
CA GLU A 49 7.76 30.20 0.72
C GLU A 49 6.76 30.60 1.80
N SER A 50 5.79 31.44 1.45
CA SER A 50 4.82 32.01 2.37
C SER A 50 3.50 31.24 2.35
N ASN A 51 3.06 30.75 3.53
CA ASN A 51 1.75 30.13 3.68
C ASN A 51 0.61 31.08 3.26
N THR A 52 0.71 32.36 3.58
CA THR A 52 -0.32 33.36 3.24
C THR A 52 -0.39 33.64 1.74
N GLN A 53 0.76 33.65 1.05
CA GLN A 53 0.79 33.74 -0.41
C GLN A 53 0.17 32.48 -1.05
N LEU A 54 0.49 31.29 -0.52
CA LEU A 54 -0.09 30.05 -1.00
C LEU A 54 -1.61 30.05 -0.82
N ALA A 55 -2.11 30.51 0.34
CA ALA A 55 -3.54 30.64 0.59
C ALA A 55 -4.22 31.59 -0.41
N ALA A 56 -3.61 32.76 -0.67
CA ALA A 56 -4.16 33.76 -1.57
C ALA A 56 -4.26 33.31 -3.04
N MET A 57 -3.42 32.35 -3.46
CA MET A 57 -3.38 31.88 -4.85
C MET A 57 -4.13 30.56 -5.07
N SER A 58 -4.55 29.88 -4.01
CA SER A 58 -5.17 28.54 -4.10
C SER A 58 -6.68 28.59 -4.30
N ASP A 59 -7.21 27.69 -5.13
CA ASP A 59 -8.64 27.40 -5.22
C ASP A 59 -9.07 26.51 -4.04
N MET A 60 -8.23 25.52 -3.72
CA MET A 60 -8.33 24.66 -2.56
C MET A 60 -7.03 24.72 -1.76
N LEU A 61 -7.13 25.00 -0.48
CA LEU A 61 -6.00 25.01 0.45
C LEU A 61 -6.12 23.83 1.41
N VAL A 62 -5.12 22.95 1.41
CA VAL A 62 -5.03 21.79 2.31
C VAL A 62 -4.03 22.08 3.42
N ILE A 63 -4.49 22.00 4.66
CA ILE A 63 -3.65 22.14 5.86
C ILE A 63 -3.18 20.75 6.31
N SER A 64 -1.90 20.46 6.08
CA SER A 64 -1.27 19.16 6.41
C SER A 64 -0.03 19.38 7.28
N VAL A 65 -0.22 20.07 8.38
CA VAL A 65 0.83 20.36 9.37
C VAL A 65 0.64 19.49 10.62
N PRO A 66 1.65 19.37 11.52
CA PRO A 66 1.47 18.70 12.80
C PRO A 66 0.26 19.23 13.59
N ILE A 67 -0.46 18.33 14.27
CA ILE A 67 -1.74 18.60 14.94
C ILE A 67 -1.70 19.88 15.78
N ASN A 68 -0.65 20.04 16.59
CA ASN A 68 -0.46 21.20 17.48
C ASN A 68 -0.29 22.54 16.76
N ASN A 69 0.01 22.51 15.47
CA ASN A 69 0.18 23.72 14.67
C ASN A 69 -1.04 24.01 13.78
N THR A 70 -1.96 23.08 13.63
CA THR A 70 -3.10 23.18 12.69
C THR A 70 -3.93 24.43 12.97
N VAL A 71 -4.35 24.64 14.20
CA VAL A 71 -5.19 25.80 14.61
C VAL A 71 -4.45 27.13 14.33
N SER A 72 -3.16 27.21 14.69
CA SER A 72 -2.39 28.43 14.47
C SER A 72 -2.19 28.74 12.99
N VAL A 73 -1.95 27.73 12.17
CA VAL A 73 -1.80 27.88 10.71
C VAL A 73 -3.14 28.27 10.07
N ILE A 74 -4.24 27.65 10.46
CA ILE A 74 -5.59 28.03 9.98
C ILE A 74 -5.86 29.51 10.27
N ARG A 75 -5.59 29.99 11.49
CA ARG A 75 -5.77 31.40 11.87
C ARG A 75 -4.81 32.35 11.14
N GLU A 76 -3.58 31.91 10.86
CA GLU A 76 -2.59 32.68 10.08
C GLU A 76 -3.07 32.90 8.66
N VAL A 77 -3.53 31.86 7.97
CA VAL A 77 -3.80 31.90 6.53
C VAL A 77 -5.24 32.18 6.18
N GLY A 78 -6.19 31.92 7.09
CA GLY A 78 -7.62 32.09 6.85
C GLY A 78 -8.00 33.46 6.29
N PRO A 79 -7.53 34.61 6.87
CA PRO A 79 -7.84 35.92 6.37
C PRO A 79 -7.34 36.23 4.93
N PHE A 80 -6.40 35.43 4.43
CA PHE A 80 -5.81 35.57 3.09
C PHE A 80 -6.46 34.69 2.03
N MET A 81 -7.40 33.85 2.42
CA MET A 81 -8.14 33.00 1.48
C MET A 81 -8.99 33.86 0.54
N ARG A 82 -8.97 33.53 -0.74
CA ARG A 82 -9.73 34.28 -1.73
C ARG A 82 -11.19 33.85 -1.75
N LYS A 83 -12.04 34.79 -2.17
CA LYS A 83 -13.48 34.53 -2.35
C LYS A 83 -13.72 33.33 -3.28
N GLY A 84 -14.62 32.42 -2.88
CA GLY A 84 -15.01 31.26 -3.66
C GLY A 84 -14.02 30.10 -3.63
N SER A 85 -13.00 30.17 -2.76
CA SER A 85 -12.07 29.06 -2.48
C SER A 85 -12.58 28.20 -1.32
N VAL A 86 -11.86 27.10 -1.06
CA VAL A 86 -12.16 26.16 0.05
C VAL A 86 -10.91 25.87 0.87
N MET A 87 -11.05 25.81 2.18
CA MET A 87 -10.06 25.28 3.10
C MET A 87 -10.42 23.86 3.53
N VAL A 88 -9.43 22.97 3.50
CA VAL A 88 -9.51 21.56 3.95
C VAL A 88 -8.36 21.32 4.90
N ASP A 89 -8.56 20.58 5.98
CA ASP A 89 -7.47 20.04 6.80
C ASP A 89 -7.49 18.51 6.79
N VAL A 90 -6.38 17.90 7.18
CA VAL A 90 -6.23 16.43 7.24
C VAL A 90 -5.83 15.95 8.64
N THR A 91 -6.18 16.70 9.66
CA THR A 91 -5.80 16.46 11.05
C THR A 91 -6.62 15.34 11.68
N SER A 92 -6.06 14.65 12.66
CA SER A 92 -6.73 13.54 13.38
C SER A 92 -7.75 14.00 14.44
N ILE A 93 -7.92 15.30 14.68
CA ILE A 93 -8.93 15.90 15.52
C ILE A 93 -9.75 16.91 14.71
N LYS A 94 -11.01 17.12 15.05
CA LYS A 94 -11.90 17.98 14.23
C LYS A 94 -12.49 19.18 14.96
N GLU A 95 -12.76 19.08 16.25
CA GLU A 95 -13.42 20.18 16.98
C GLU A 95 -12.63 21.49 16.95
N GLU A 96 -11.34 21.47 17.26
CA GLU A 96 -10.50 22.68 17.28
C GLU A 96 -10.19 23.25 15.90
N PRO A 97 -9.81 22.44 14.88
CA PRO A 97 -9.65 22.91 13.51
C PRO A 97 -10.94 23.54 12.93
N LEU A 98 -12.10 22.92 13.14
CA LEU A 98 -13.38 23.45 12.70
C LEU A 98 -13.64 24.82 13.32
N ARG A 99 -13.50 24.96 14.64
CA ARG A 99 -13.68 26.25 15.34
C ARG A 99 -12.73 27.33 14.77
N ALA A 100 -11.47 26.96 14.52
CA ALA A 100 -10.50 27.88 13.97
C ALA A 100 -10.88 28.33 12.54
N MET A 101 -11.43 27.44 11.72
CA MET A 101 -11.94 27.78 10.39
C MET A 101 -13.14 28.72 10.46
N GLU A 102 -14.09 28.45 11.34
CA GLU A 102 -15.28 29.30 11.58
C GLU A 102 -14.92 30.71 12.04
N GLU A 103 -13.91 30.84 12.89
CA GLU A 103 -13.44 32.13 13.42
C GLU A 103 -12.59 32.95 12.42
N SER A 104 -11.89 32.29 11.50
CA SER A 104 -10.81 32.95 10.73
C SER A 104 -11.14 33.15 9.26
N LEU A 105 -12.06 32.37 8.70
CA LEU A 105 -12.33 32.41 7.26
C LEU A 105 -13.34 33.50 6.89
N PRO A 106 -13.12 34.20 5.77
CA PRO A 106 -14.12 35.12 5.22
C PRO A 106 -15.43 34.37 4.89
N GLU A 107 -16.57 35.08 4.99
CA GLU A 107 -17.92 34.51 4.84
C GLU A 107 -18.16 33.75 3.52
N ASN A 108 -17.41 34.09 2.48
CA ASN A 108 -17.52 33.50 1.13
C ASN A 108 -16.39 32.55 0.77
N VAL A 109 -15.72 32.00 1.76
CA VAL A 109 -14.78 30.87 1.68
C VAL A 109 -15.45 29.65 2.32
N GLU A 110 -15.52 28.55 1.58
CA GLU A 110 -16.01 27.27 2.13
C GLU A 110 -14.91 26.60 2.95
N TYR A 111 -15.31 25.74 3.88
CA TYR A 111 -14.39 24.88 4.63
C TYR A 111 -14.99 23.51 4.85
N ILE A 112 -14.12 22.50 4.73
CA ILE A 112 -14.49 21.10 4.86
C ILE A 112 -13.41 20.44 5.71
N PRO A 113 -13.57 20.39 7.04
CA PRO A 113 -12.63 19.65 7.87
C PRO A 113 -12.68 18.18 7.52
N THR A 114 -11.53 17.56 7.26
CA THR A 114 -11.44 16.15 6.87
C THR A 114 -10.45 15.39 7.74
N HIS A 115 -10.59 14.08 7.78
CA HIS A 115 -9.63 13.18 8.38
C HIS A 115 -9.47 11.92 7.51
N PRO A 116 -8.43 11.82 6.70
CA PRO A 116 -8.01 10.56 6.09
C PRO A 116 -7.58 9.58 7.18
N VAL A 117 -8.34 8.47 7.34
CA VAL A 117 -8.08 7.47 8.40
C VAL A 117 -7.05 6.45 7.89
N PHE A 118 -6.01 6.94 7.24
CA PHE A 118 -4.88 6.17 6.71
C PHE A 118 -3.59 6.96 6.81
N GLY A 119 -2.46 6.25 6.77
CA GLY A 119 -1.14 6.86 6.93
C GLY A 119 -0.42 7.12 5.61
N PRO A 120 0.75 7.78 5.66
CA PRO A 120 1.52 8.16 4.46
C PRO A 120 2.14 6.97 3.69
N ARG A 121 2.00 5.75 4.18
CA ARG A 121 2.43 4.52 3.50
C ARG A 121 1.37 3.92 2.57
N THR A 122 0.16 4.50 2.57
CA THR A 122 -0.93 4.08 1.68
C THR A 122 -0.57 4.47 0.25
N THR A 123 -0.58 3.50 -0.66
CA THR A 123 -0.22 3.69 -2.07
C THR A 123 -1.45 3.88 -2.95
N GLU A 124 -2.60 3.37 -2.54
CA GLU A 124 -3.86 3.41 -3.27
C GLU A 124 -4.98 3.97 -2.40
N LEU A 125 -5.86 4.75 -3.00
CA LEU A 125 -7.00 5.36 -2.32
C LEU A 125 -8.23 4.43 -2.29
N ASP A 126 -8.25 3.40 -3.12
CA ASP A 126 -9.34 2.44 -3.22
C ASP A 126 -9.71 1.89 -1.84
N ASN A 127 -11.02 1.94 -1.52
CA ASN A 127 -11.58 1.49 -0.25
C ASN A 127 -11.01 2.14 1.03
N GLN A 128 -10.16 3.19 0.92
CA GLN A 128 -9.66 3.94 2.08
C GLN A 128 -10.78 4.80 2.68
N ILE A 129 -10.74 4.96 4.01
CA ILE A 129 -11.73 5.77 4.73
C ILE A 129 -11.25 7.22 4.83
N ILE A 130 -12.14 8.15 4.51
CA ILE A 130 -12.01 9.55 4.83
C ILE A 130 -13.24 10.05 5.55
N VAL A 131 -13.06 10.74 6.67
CA VAL A 131 -14.17 11.35 7.41
C VAL A 131 -14.26 12.83 7.03
N LEU A 132 -15.46 13.30 6.72
CA LEU A 132 -15.80 14.69 6.49
C LEU A 132 -16.69 15.19 7.63
N THR A 133 -16.39 16.39 8.16
CA THR A 133 -17.22 17.02 9.21
C THR A 133 -17.75 18.38 8.74
N PRO A 134 -18.57 18.42 7.66
CA PRO A 134 -19.05 19.66 7.08
C PRO A 134 -20.12 20.30 7.98
N THR A 135 -20.02 21.61 8.25
CA THR A 135 -21.11 22.38 8.86
C THR A 135 -22.04 22.97 7.81
N LYS A 136 -21.54 23.19 6.61
CA LYS A 136 -22.30 23.65 5.43
C LYS A 136 -21.91 22.82 4.22
N LYS A 137 -22.88 22.46 3.40
CA LYS A 137 -22.68 21.71 2.17
C LYS A 137 -22.86 22.62 0.96
N GLY A 138 -21.79 23.33 0.60
CA GLY A 138 -21.76 24.22 -0.54
C GLY A 138 -21.32 23.52 -1.84
N GLU A 139 -20.91 24.29 -2.82
CA GLU A 139 -20.48 23.77 -4.12
C GLU A 139 -19.15 22.99 -4.01
N TRP A 140 -18.23 23.46 -3.17
CA TRP A 140 -16.97 22.74 -2.93
C TRP A 140 -17.17 21.42 -2.21
N TYR A 141 -18.10 21.39 -1.26
CA TYR A 141 -18.44 20.12 -0.60
C TYR A 141 -18.83 19.05 -1.63
N LYS A 142 -19.71 19.40 -2.58
CA LYS A 142 -20.11 18.46 -3.63
C LYS A 142 -18.93 18.02 -4.49
N ARG A 143 -18.09 18.96 -4.94
CA ARG A 143 -16.90 18.63 -5.76
C ARG A 143 -15.92 17.72 -5.04
N VAL A 144 -15.65 17.98 -3.76
CA VAL A 144 -14.74 17.16 -2.94
C VAL A 144 -15.33 15.78 -2.74
N HIS A 145 -16.62 15.68 -2.40
CA HIS A 145 -17.31 14.41 -2.20
C HIS A 145 -17.30 13.57 -3.49
N ASP A 146 -17.72 14.14 -4.62
CA ASP A 146 -17.73 13.46 -5.92
C ASP A 146 -16.32 12.98 -6.33
N TYR A 147 -15.28 13.78 -6.06
CA TYR A 147 -13.89 13.40 -6.32
C TYR A 147 -13.46 12.20 -5.48
N LEU A 148 -13.74 12.21 -4.18
CA LEU A 148 -13.39 11.12 -3.28
C LEU A 148 -14.11 9.81 -3.64
N GLU A 149 -15.40 9.89 -4.03
CA GLU A 149 -16.15 8.73 -4.53
C GLU A 149 -15.58 8.23 -5.86
N SER A 150 -15.15 9.12 -6.77
CA SER A 150 -14.52 8.73 -8.04
C SER A 150 -13.20 7.94 -7.85
N LYS A 151 -12.56 8.10 -6.69
CA LYS A 151 -11.38 7.33 -6.26
C LYS A 151 -11.76 6.07 -5.46
N ASN A 152 -13.04 5.69 -5.47
CA ASN A 152 -13.60 4.56 -4.75
C ASN A 152 -13.31 4.57 -3.24
N MET A 153 -13.19 5.77 -2.66
CA MET A 153 -12.99 5.94 -1.22
C MET A 153 -14.30 5.77 -0.45
N ARG A 154 -14.20 5.31 0.78
CA ARG A 154 -15.33 5.26 1.73
C ARG A 154 -15.44 6.60 2.45
N VAL A 155 -16.37 7.44 1.99
CA VAL A 155 -16.62 8.75 2.59
C VAL A 155 -17.61 8.60 3.75
N ILE A 156 -17.20 9.01 4.94
CA ILE A 156 -18.02 9.02 6.15
C ILE A 156 -18.31 10.48 6.54
N GLU A 157 -19.58 10.83 6.67
CA GLU A 157 -19.99 12.15 7.14
C GLU A 157 -20.44 12.10 8.59
N THR A 158 -20.00 13.07 9.40
CA THR A 158 -20.38 13.17 10.81
C THR A 158 -20.15 14.59 11.35
N THR A 159 -20.46 14.85 12.59
CA THR A 159 -20.08 16.10 13.29
C THR A 159 -18.67 16.02 13.84
N ALA A 160 -18.03 17.15 14.10
CA ALA A 160 -16.69 17.22 14.67
C ALA A 160 -16.62 16.55 16.05
N GLU A 161 -17.63 16.77 16.90
CA GLU A 161 -17.71 16.16 18.24
C GLU A 161 -17.83 14.64 18.16
N HIS A 162 -18.71 14.14 17.27
CA HIS A 162 -18.88 12.69 17.11
C HIS A 162 -17.62 12.04 16.51
N HIS A 163 -16.98 12.72 15.55
CA HIS A 163 -15.67 12.30 15.01
C HIS A 163 -14.64 12.16 16.13
N ASP A 164 -14.45 13.19 16.96
CA ASP A 164 -13.43 13.19 18.02
C ASP A 164 -13.76 12.16 19.12
N TYR A 165 -15.05 11.93 19.40
CA TYR A 165 -15.46 10.82 20.24
C TYR A 165 -15.09 9.46 19.65
N MET A 166 -15.40 9.19 18.36
CA MET A 166 -15.05 7.94 17.70
C MET A 166 -13.53 7.75 17.62
N MET A 167 -12.77 8.81 17.32
CA MET A 167 -11.31 8.76 17.29
C MET A 167 -10.69 8.56 18.67
N SER A 168 -11.41 8.91 19.75
CA SER A 168 -10.97 8.57 21.11
C SER A 168 -10.94 7.06 21.37
N ILE A 169 -11.77 6.29 20.68
CA ILE A 169 -11.75 4.82 20.71
C ILE A 169 -10.76 4.27 19.66
N VAL A 170 -10.94 4.66 18.38
CA VAL A 170 -10.18 4.10 17.25
C VAL A 170 -8.69 4.44 17.32
N GLN A 171 -8.34 5.66 17.77
CA GLN A 171 -6.93 6.09 17.81
C GLN A 171 -6.40 6.20 19.25
N VAL A 172 -7.07 6.93 20.15
CA VAL A 172 -6.53 7.19 21.49
C VAL A 172 -6.41 5.90 22.28
N LEU A 173 -7.48 5.10 22.40
CA LEU A 173 -7.45 3.83 23.12
C LEU A 173 -6.45 2.84 22.50
N THR A 174 -6.51 2.65 21.19
CA THR A 174 -5.65 1.70 20.47
C THR A 174 -4.17 2.06 20.61
N HIS A 175 -3.80 3.32 20.35
CA HIS A 175 -2.40 3.74 20.48
C HIS A 175 -1.92 3.66 21.92
N PHE A 176 -2.77 4.04 22.89
CA PHE A 176 -2.42 3.98 24.32
C PHE A 176 -2.16 2.54 24.77
N SER A 177 -3.02 1.59 24.37
CA SER A 177 -2.83 0.18 24.71
C SER A 177 -1.55 -0.40 24.11
N PHE A 178 -1.29 -0.13 22.83
CA PHE A 178 -0.10 -0.65 22.13
C PHE A 178 1.21 -0.06 22.68
N ILE A 179 1.24 1.25 22.95
CA ILE A 179 2.41 1.89 23.56
C ILE A 179 2.62 1.38 24.98
N SER A 180 1.54 1.16 25.76
CA SER A 180 1.64 0.60 27.11
C SER A 180 2.21 -0.81 27.09
N THR A 181 1.77 -1.65 26.14
CA THR A 181 2.31 -3.00 25.95
C THR A 181 3.79 -2.97 25.57
N ALA A 182 4.19 -2.14 24.60
CA ALA A 182 5.60 -1.97 24.22
C ALA A 182 6.46 -1.47 25.39
N SER A 183 5.93 -0.53 26.19
CA SER A 183 6.61 -0.03 27.38
C SER A 183 6.75 -1.09 28.47
N ALA A 184 5.78 -1.99 28.61
CA ALA A 184 5.89 -3.13 29.52
C ALA A 184 7.01 -4.10 29.08
N MET A 185 7.08 -4.42 27.77
CA MET A 185 8.14 -5.25 27.19
C MET A 185 9.53 -4.64 27.42
N GLU A 186 9.68 -3.33 27.23
CA GLU A 186 10.93 -2.60 27.50
C GLU A 186 11.34 -2.70 28.96
N LYS A 187 10.41 -2.47 29.89
CA LYS A 187 10.66 -2.59 31.36
C LYS A 187 11.03 -4.00 31.78
N LEU A 188 10.46 -5.02 31.12
CA LEU A 188 10.81 -6.43 31.33
C LEU A 188 12.12 -6.80 30.64
N LYS A 189 12.70 -5.91 29.84
CA LYS A 189 13.92 -6.13 29.06
C LYS A 189 13.82 -7.33 28.10
N VAL A 190 12.67 -7.52 27.52
CA VAL A 190 12.42 -8.58 26.53
C VAL A 190 13.13 -8.24 25.22
N ASP A 191 13.97 -9.13 24.70
CA ASP A 191 14.40 -9.11 23.31
C ASP A 191 13.33 -9.82 22.46
N ILE A 192 12.66 -9.08 21.59
CA ILE A 192 11.62 -9.64 20.72
C ILE A 192 12.17 -10.75 19.82
N ASN A 193 13.46 -10.70 19.42
CA ASN A 193 14.04 -11.76 18.62
C ASN A 193 14.12 -13.10 19.39
N GLU A 194 14.22 -13.07 20.72
CA GLU A 194 14.20 -14.30 21.54
C GLU A 194 12.80 -14.92 21.59
N THR A 195 11.74 -14.17 21.27
CA THR A 195 10.38 -14.68 21.26
C THR A 195 10.01 -15.37 19.95
N GLU A 196 10.82 -15.21 18.88
CA GLU A 196 10.54 -15.75 17.54
C GLU A 196 10.33 -17.27 17.53
N ASP A 197 11.06 -18.02 18.37
CA ASP A 197 10.93 -19.49 18.47
C ASP A 197 9.67 -19.96 19.21
N TYR A 198 8.94 -19.05 19.87
CA TYR A 198 7.79 -19.34 20.73
C TYR A 198 6.51 -18.64 20.23
N GLU A 199 6.58 -17.93 19.12
CA GLU A 199 5.51 -17.07 18.65
C GLU A 199 4.34 -17.84 18.03
N SER A 200 3.13 -17.51 18.47
CA SER A 200 1.93 -17.88 17.72
C SER A 200 1.66 -16.86 16.60
N PRO A 201 0.94 -17.23 15.52
CA PRO A 201 0.56 -16.28 14.48
C PRO A 201 -0.18 -15.02 15.01
N ILE A 202 -0.99 -15.19 16.06
CA ILE A 202 -1.70 -14.09 16.73
C ILE A 202 -0.71 -13.16 17.43
N TYR A 203 0.28 -13.72 18.13
CA TYR A 203 1.33 -12.94 18.78
C TYR A 203 2.12 -12.11 17.76
N ASN A 204 2.53 -12.73 16.65
CA ASN A 204 3.23 -12.02 15.57
C ASN A 204 2.46 -10.84 15.03
N LEU A 205 1.20 -11.06 14.66
CA LEU A 205 0.35 -10.01 14.14
C LEU A 205 0.19 -8.87 15.16
N MET A 206 0.05 -9.19 16.46
CA MET A 206 0.00 -8.20 17.52
C MET A 206 1.31 -7.40 17.63
N ILE A 207 2.48 -8.04 17.60
CA ILE A 207 3.78 -7.38 17.66
C ILE A 207 3.99 -6.46 16.45
N ASP A 208 3.62 -6.90 15.25
CA ASP A 208 3.71 -6.08 14.04
C ASP A 208 2.84 -4.82 14.13
N MET A 209 1.62 -4.94 14.68
CA MET A 209 0.73 -3.80 14.90
C MET A 209 1.29 -2.85 15.97
N ILE A 210 1.85 -3.37 17.06
CA ILE A 210 2.53 -2.56 18.08
C ILE A 210 3.72 -1.83 17.45
N ALA A 211 4.58 -2.53 16.72
CA ALA A 211 5.74 -1.96 16.05
C ALA A 211 5.33 -0.84 15.06
N ARG A 212 4.24 -1.03 14.32
CA ARG A 212 3.68 -0.04 13.41
C ARG A 212 3.28 1.25 14.13
N ILE A 213 2.74 1.18 15.33
CA ILE A 213 2.34 2.36 16.11
C ILE A 213 3.54 3.02 16.79
N VAL A 214 4.42 2.25 17.45
CA VAL A 214 5.56 2.82 18.19
C VAL A 214 6.68 3.35 17.27
N SER A 215 6.73 2.91 16.02
CA SER A 215 7.66 3.44 15.01
C SER A 215 7.24 4.77 14.40
N GLN A 216 6.02 5.24 14.67
CA GLN A 216 5.56 6.54 14.21
C GLN A 216 6.30 7.67 14.92
N ASN A 217 6.18 8.90 14.38
CA ASN A 217 6.70 10.07 15.05
C ASN A 217 6.06 10.21 16.45
N PRO A 218 6.82 10.13 17.55
CA PRO A 218 6.28 10.12 18.90
C PRO A 218 5.53 11.43 19.26
N TYR A 219 5.88 12.56 18.63
CA TYR A 219 5.11 13.80 18.80
C TYR A 219 3.73 13.71 18.14
N LEU A 220 3.61 13.06 16.99
CA LEU A 220 2.29 12.83 16.37
C LEU A 220 1.40 12.02 17.32
N THR A 221 1.92 10.90 17.82
CA THR A 221 1.20 10.03 18.76
C THR A 221 0.85 10.77 20.05
N TYR A 222 1.79 11.57 20.59
CA TYR A 222 1.53 12.40 21.77
C TYR A 222 0.37 13.40 21.54
N TYR A 223 0.34 14.08 20.38
CA TYR A 223 -0.71 15.05 20.10
C TYR A 223 -2.06 14.39 19.84
N ILE A 224 -2.11 13.22 19.22
CA ILE A 224 -3.35 12.42 19.13
C ILE A 224 -3.88 12.11 20.53
N GLN A 225 -3.00 11.74 21.47
CA GLN A 225 -3.36 11.41 22.85
C GLN A 225 -3.80 12.62 23.68
N SER A 226 -3.14 13.78 23.50
CA SER A 226 -3.28 14.94 24.38
C SER A 226 -4.32 15.95 23.90
N MET A 227 -4.57 16.04 22.59
CA MET A 227 -5.44 17.06 22.00
C MET A 227 -6.87 16.56 21.70
N ASN A 228 -7.14 15.28 21.86
CA ASN A 228 -8.51 14.78 21.85
C ASN A 228 -9.16 15.01 23.23
N ASN A 229 -10.26 15.77 23.27
CA ASN A 229 -10.95 16.16 24.51
C ASN A 229 -11.42 14.94 25.35
N ASN A 230 -11.71 13.80 24.71
CA ASN A 230 -12.10 12.56 25.38
C ASN A 230 -10.90 11.75 25.91
N GLY A 231 -9.67 12.08 25.48
CA GLY A 231 -8.46 11.33 25.80
C GLY A 231 -8.22 11.04 27.29
N PRO A 232 -8.36 12.03 28.21
CA PRO A 232 -8.18 11.79 29.63
C PRO A 232 -9.12 10.72 30.20
N LYS A 233 -10.40 10.75 29.79
CA LYS A 233 -11.40 9.75 30.20
C LYS A 233 -11.03 8.36 29.69
N ILE A 234 -10.64 8.24 28.42
CA ILE A 234 -10.29 6.95 27.80
C ILE A 234 -9.10 6.31 28.50
N ARG A 235 -8.03 7.06 28.75
CA ARG A 235 -6.84 6.55 29.46
C ARG A 235 -7.15 6.12 30.87
N LYS A 236 -8.01 6.87 31.59
CA LYS A 236 -8.45 6.50 32.92
C LYS A 236 -9.20 5.16 32.91
N VAL A 237 -10.22 5.02 32.06
CA VAL A 237 -11.01 3.79 31.94
C VAL A 237 -10.14 2.59 31.57
N PHE A 238 -9.17 2.77 30.65
CA PHE A 238 -8.22 1.71 30.30
C PHE A 238 -7.38 1.27 31.51
N SER A 239 -6.84 2.24 32.28
CA SER A 239 -6.04 1.92 33.48
C SER A 239 -6.86 1.20 34.51
N GLU A 240 -8.12 1.64 34.76
CA GLU A 240 -9.05 0.98 35.68
C GLU A 240 -9.35 -0.47 35.25
N ALA A 241 -9.54 -0.72 33.94
CA ALA A 241 -9.77 -2.07 33.44
C ALA A 241 -8.54 -2.99 33.60
N VAL A 242 -7.32 -2.45 33.43
CA VAL A 242 -6.07 -3.18 33.69
C VAL A 242 -5.91 -3.51 35.16
N ASP A 243 -6.18 -2.56 36.04
CA ASP A 243 -6.12 -2.76 37.48
C ASP A 243 -7.17 -3.79 37.98
N GLU A 244 -8.39 -3.74 37.46
CA GLU A 244 -9.47 -4.70 37.80
C GLU A 244 -9.11 -6.13 37.41
N LEU A 245 -8.52 -6.32 36.19
CA LEU A 245 -8.05 -7.64 35.75
C LEU A 245 -6.90 -8.16 36.61
N ARG A 246 -5.91 -7.29 36.92
CA ARG A 246 -4.80 -7.65 37.79
C ARG A 246 -5.30 -8.08 39.17
N ASP A 247 -6.16 -7.28 39.78
CA ASP A 247 -6.64 -7.51 41.13
C ASP A 247 -7.45 -8.82 41.22
N ALA A 248 -8.25 -9.16 40.20
CA ALA A 248 -8.96 -10.42 40.13
C ALA A 248 -7.98 -11.62 40.04
N ILE A 249 -6.91 -11.52 39.26
CA ILE A 249 -5.91 -12.58 39.12
C ILE A 249 -5.07 -12.74 40.38
N ASP A 250 -4.59 -11.62 40.95
CA ASP A 250 -3.71 -11.62 42.15
C ASP A 250 -4.44 -12.07 43.40
N SER A 251 -5.78 -11.92 43.46
CA SER A 251 -6.64 -12.43 44.55
C SER A 251 -7.17 -13.83 44.31
N GLU A 252 -6.78 -14.49 43.20
CA GLU A 252 -7.26 -15.81 42.80
C GLU A 252 -8.81 -15.88 42.66
N ASP A 253 -9.45 -14.77 42.26
CA ASP A 253 -10.90 -14.65 42.04
C ASP A 253 -11.23 -14.99 40.59
N ASP A 254 -11.33 -16.29 40.29
CA ASP A 254 -11.63 -16.81 38.96
C ASP A 254 -13.05 -16.46 38.49
N GLU A 255 -14.03 -16.38 39.42
CA GLU A 255 -15.41 -15.99 39.09
C GLU A 255 -15.42 -14.54 38.57
N LYS A 256 -14.72 -13.64 39.27
CA LYS A 256 -14.60 -12.23 38.83
C LYS A 256 -13.89 -12.08 37.53
N PHE A 257 -12.79 -12.79 37.33
CA PHE A 257 -12.07 -12.79 36.05
C PHE A 257 -12.97 -13.23 34.89
N VAL A 258 -13.71 -14.34 35.08
CA VAL A 258 -14.63 -14.86 34.04
C VAL A 258 -15.77 -13.86 33.78
N GLU A 259 -16.30 -13.20 34.81
CA GLU A 259 -17.31 -12.14 34.64
C GLU A 259 -16.79 -11.01 33.75
N ILE A 260 -15.56 -10.52 33.99
CA ILE A 260 -14.92 -9.44 33.21
C ILE A 260 -14.75 -9.90 31.77
N ALA A 261 -14.21 -11.11 31.54
CA ALA A 261 -13.96 -11.66 30.21
C ALA A 261 -15.27 -11.81 29.40
N ILE A 262 -16.33 -12.34 30.01
CA ILE A 262 -17.64 -12.44 29.36
C ILE A 262 -18.21 -11.07 29.04
N ASN A 263 -18.12 -10.11 29.99
CA ASN A 263 -18.61 -8.76 29.76
C ASN A 263 -17.86 -8.07 28.62
N ALA A 264 -16.56 -8.29 28.45
CA ALA A 264 -15.77 -7.74 27.37
C ALA A 264 -16.28 -8.17 25.98
N THR A 265 -16.86 -9.37 25.84
CA THR A 265 -17.40 -9.83 24.55
C THR A 265 -18.64 -9.08 24.10
N LYS A 266 -19.40 -8.47 25.01
CA LYS A 266 -20.71 -7.83 24.71
C LYS A 266 -20.63 -6.71 23.69
N ASN A 267 -19.49 -6.03 23.61
CA ASN A 267 -19.28 -4.88 22.71
C ASN A 267 -18.37 -5.19 21.53
N MET A 268 -18.00 -6.47 21.27
CA MET A 268 -17.10 -6.87 20.19
C MET A 268 -17.82 -7.02 18.83
N GLY A 269 -19.11 -6.75 18.76
CA GLY A 269 -19.90 -6.87 17.53
C GLY A 269 -20.02 -8.31 17.05
N ASP A 270 -19.82 -8.53 15.75
CA ASP A 270 -19.87 -9.88 15.13
C ASP A 270 -18.55 -10.61 15.34
N ILE A 271 -18.48 -11.40 16.42
CA ILE A 271 -17.29 -12.17 16.79
C ILE A 271 -16.95 -13.23 15.72
N GLN A 272 -17.94 -13.86 15.09
CA GLN A 272 -17.69 -14.89 14.07
C GLN A 272 -17.02 -14.27 12.84
N ASN A 273 -17.50 -13.10 12.42
CA ASN A 273 -16.86 -12.35 11.35
C ASN A 273 -15.42 -11.91 11.73
N ALA A 274 -15.22 -11.45 12.97
CA ALA A 274 -13.89 -11.05 13.45
C ALA A 274 -12.90 -12.22 13.46
N LEU A 275 -13.32 -13.41 13.90
CA LEU A 275 -12.52 -14.64 13.84
C LEU A 275 -12.18 -14.98 12.38
N GLY A 276 -13.17 -15.01 11.49
CA GLY A 276 -12.94 -15.31 10.07
C GLY A 276 -11.98 -14.33 9.39
N MET A 277 -12.03 -13.04 9.72
CA MET A 277 -11.11 -12.03 9.18
C MET A 277 -9.68 -12.19 9.73
N SER A 278 -9.53 -12.51 11.03
CA SER A 278 -8.20 -12.80 11.60
C SER A 278 -7.60 -14.08 11.02
N ASP A 279 -8.38 -15.13 10.83
CA ASP A 279 -7.94 -16.39 10.19
C ASP A 279 -7.48 -16.15 8.76
N LYS A 280 -8.19 -15.31 7.98
CA LYS A 280 -7.78 -14.92 6.63
C LYS A 280 -6.44 -14.19 6.63
N ALA A 281 -6.24 -13.24 7.54
CA ALA A 281 -4.99 -12.49 7.64
C ALA A 281 -3.80 -13.42 7.96
N ILE A 282 -3.98 -14.32 8.93
CA ILE A 282 -2.98 -15.32 9.33
C ILE A 282 -2.68 -16.27 8.18
N THR A 283 -3.73 -16.76 7.51
CA THR A 283 -3.57 -17.70 6.39
C THR A 283 -2.84 -17.04 5.21
N ALA A 284 -3.15 -15.78 4.90
CA ALA A 284 -2.48 -15.06 3.81
C ALA A 284 -0.97 -14.94 4.05
N LEU A 285 -0.55 -14.57 5.26
CA LEU A 285 0.88 -14.48 5.62
C LEU A 285 1.56 -15.86 5.55
N SER A 286 0.91 -16.91 6.10
CA SER A 286 1.46 -18.27 6.07
C SER A 286 1.56 -18.81 4.64
N HIS A 287 0.59 -18.51 3.79
CA HIS A 287 0.58 -18.94 2.39
C HIS A 287 1.72 -18.32 1.58
N GLU A 288 2.00 -17.04 1.78
CA GLU A 288 3.12 -16.37 1.10
C GLU A 288 4.47 -17.00 1.48
N TYR A 289 4.68 -17.31 2.76
CA TYR A 289 5.86 -18.05 3.19
C TYR A 289 5.95 -19.45 2.58
N SER A 290 4.83 -20.17 2.46
CA SER A 290 4.80 -21.48 1.80
C SER A 290 5.17 -21.36 0.33
N LEU A 291 4.59 -20.41 -0.41
CA LEU A 291 4.91 -20.15 -1.80
C LEU A 291 6.41 -19.87 -1.99
N LEU A 292 6.99 -19.02 -1.16
CA LEU A 292 8.42 -18.73 -1.22
C LEU A 292 9.28 -20.00 -0.99
N ASN A 293 8.95 -20.81 0.00
CA ASN A 293 9.71 -22.03 0.28
C ASN A 293 9.58 -23.08 -0.83
N GLU A 294 8.39 -23.22 -1.40
CA GLU A 294 8.11 -24.13 -2.52
C GLU A 294 8.79 -23.67 -3.82
N SER A 295 9.01 -22.36 -3.97
CA SER A 295 9.67 -21.76 -5.14
C SER A 295 11.21 -21.82 -5.08
N VAL A 296 11.82 -22.34 -4.04
CA VAL A 296 13.28 -22.49 -3.98
C VAL A 296 13.78 -23.39 -5.12
N GLY A 297 14.71 -22.88 -5.91
CA GLY A 297 15.23 -23.52 -7.13
C GLY A 297 14.42 -23.19 -8.39
N HIS A 298 13.34 -22.41 -8.29
CA HIS A 298 12.53 -21.96 -9.42
C HIS A 298 12.68 -20.46 -9.66
N GLU A 299 12.45 -20.03 -10.89
CA GLU A 299 12.39 -18.61 -11.23
C GLU A 299 11.11 -18.00 -10.67
N ILE A 300 11.25 -16.86 -9.98
CA ILE A 300 10.15 -16.11 -9.42
C ILE A 300 10.28 -14.61 -9.69
N ALA A 301 9.17 -13.90 -9.57
CA ALA A 301 9.14 -12.44 -9.56
C ALA A 301 8.70 -11.95 -8.19
N LEU A 302 9.49 -11.06 -7.60
CA LEU A 302 9.22 -10.42 -6.31
C LEU A 302 8.99 -8.92 -6.53
N LYS A 303 7.76 -8.46 -6.35
CA LYS A 303 7.36 -7.05 -6.48
C LYS A 303 7.51 -6.35 -5.14
N HIS A 304 8.32 -5.30 -5.10
CA HIS A 304 8.48 -4.49 -3.90
C HIS A 304 7.23 -3.64 -3.64
N ILE A 305 6.54 -3.88 -2.51
CA ILE A 305 5.22 -3.33 -2.18
C ILE A 305 5.15 -1.79 -2.11
N TYR A 306 6.27 -1.09 -1.87
CA TYR A 306 6.29 0.37 -1.78
C TYR A 306 6.75 1.08 -3.05
N SER A 307 7.60 0.45 -3.87
CA SER A 307 8.15 1.06 -5.08
C SER A 307 7.56 0.50 -6.35
N GLY A 308 6.82 -0.62 -6.28
CA GLY A 308 6.32 -1.35 -7.44
C GLY A 308 7.42 -2.03 -8.26
N LYS A 309 8.70 -1.91 -7.85
CA LYS A 309 9.81 -2.50 -8.59
C LYS A 309 9.76 -4.02 -8.51
N VAL A 310 9.78 -4.68 -9.66
CA VAL A 310 9.83 -6.13 -9.78
C VAL A 310 11.28 -6.60 -9.90
N HIS A 311 11.61 -7.65 -9.17
CA HIS A 311 12.89 -8.35 -9.21
C HIS A 311 12.65 -9.80 -9.62
N VAL A 312 13.26 -10.23 -10.72
CA VAL A 312 13.12 -11.58 -11.28
C VAL A 312 14.44 -12.33 -11.17
N GLY A 313 14.39 -13.62 -10.86
CA GLY A 313 15.53 -14.52 -10.79
C GLY A 313 15.15 -15.85 -10.15
N VAL A 314 16.09 -16.79 -10.16
CA VAL A 314 15.89 -18.08 -9.46
C VAL A 314 16.06 -17.87 -7.97
N LEU A 315 15.07 -18.30 -7.19
CA LEU A 315 15.13 -18.20 -5.74
C LEU A 315 16.10 -19.24 -5.18
N GLU A 316 17.27 -18.80 -4.72
CA GLU A 316 18.28 -19.70 -4.15
C GLU A 316 17.91 -20.20 -2.76
N ARG A 317 17.39 -19.31 -1.93
CA ARG A 317 16.98 -19.62 -0.55
C ARG A 317 16.13 -18.54 0.09
N VAL A 318 15.34 -18.95 1.06
CA VAL A 318 14.64 -18.09 2.02
C VAL A 318 15.22 -18.37 3.41
N ASN A 319 15.59 -17.34 4.15
CA ASN A 319 16.04 -17.46 5.52
C ASN A 319 15.17 -16.58 6.44
N GLY A 320 13.98 -17.05 6.76
CA GLY A 320 13.02 -16.37 7.61
C GLY A 320 12.60 -14.98 7.10
N LYS A 321 13.51 -14.01 7.16
CA LYS A 321 13.23 -12.58 6.85
C LYS A 321 13.73 -12.13 5.46
N THR A 322 14.48 -12.96 4.73
CA THR A 322 15.15 -12.53 3.49
C THR A 322 15.05 -13.61 2.40
N ALA A 323 14.58 -13.23 1.23
CA ALA A 323 14.68 -13.98 -0.02
C ALA A 323 15.95 -13.58 -0.77
N ILE A 324 16.68 -14.57 -1.32
CA ILE A 324 17.93 -14.38 -2.05
C ILE A 324 17.78 -15.01 -3.42
N LEU A 325 17.97 -14.18 -4.47
CA LEU A 325 17.94 -14.61 -5.87
C LEU A 325 19.36 -14.94 -6.37
N ASP A 326 19.47 -15.77 -7.40
CA ASP A 326 20.70 -16.22 -8.06
C ASP A 326 21.57 -15.07 -8.58
N ASN A 327 20.95 -13.96 -8.94
CA ASN A 327 21.66 -12.74 -9.36
C ASN A 327 22.24 -11.92 -8.17
N GLY A 328 22.21 -12.46 -6.95
CA GLY A 328 22.70 -11.84 -5.73
C GLY A 328 21.77 -10.81 -5.09
N THR A 329 20.58 -10.60 -5.64
CA THR A 329 19.57 -9.70 -5.08
C THR A 329 19.05 -10.26 -3.75
N LYS A 330 19.08 -9.42 -2.71
CA LYS A 330 18.55 -9.75 -1.37
C LYS A 330 17.36 -8.87 -1.07
N LEU A 331 16.22 -9.46 -0.79
CA LEU A 331 14.97 -8.77 -0.55
C LEU A 331 14.39 -9.19 0.81
N ARG A 332 13.90 -8.21 1.59
CA ARG A 332 13.15 -8.54 2.81
C ARG A 332 11.80 -9.09 2.42
N VAL A 333 11.45 -10.27 2.90
CA VAL A 333 10.15 -10.92 2.63
C VAL A 333 8.99 -9.97 2.99
N ALA A 334 9.04 -9.30 4.12
CA ALA A 334 8.02 -8.33 4.54
C ALA A 334 7.83 -7.11 3.62
N ASN A 335 8.67 -6.91 2.60
CA ASN A 335 8.60 -5.77 1.69
C ASN A 335 8.30 -6.17 0.23
N VAL A 336 8.07 -7.43 -0.03
CA VAL A 336 7.83 -7.96 -1.37
C VAL A 336 6.55 -8.81 -1.39
N GLU A 337 5.96 -8.90 -2.54
CA GLU A 337 4.83 -9.75 -2.89
C GLU A 337 5.31 -10.71 -3.97
N VAL A 338 4.97 -11.98 -3.84
CA VAL A 338 5.26 -12.99 -4.85
C VAL A 338 4.24 -12.84 -5.97
N LEU A 339 4.69 -12.55 -7.19
CA LEU A 339 3.82 -12.51 -8.35
C LEU A 339 3.47 -13.94 -8.78
N SER A 340 2.24 -14.12 -9.26
CA SER A 340 1.81 -15.36 -9.90
C SER A 340 2.59 -15.65 -11.19
N ASP A 341 2.58 -16.90 -11.66
CA ASP A 341 3.23 -17.29 -12.91
C ASP A 341 2.71 -16.47 -14.11
N GLU A 342 1.41 -16.14 -14.11
CA GLU A 342 0.78 -15.32 -15.13
C GLU A 342 1.27 -13.87 -15.10
N GLU A 343 1.40 -13.28 -13.91
CA GLU A 343 1.96 -11.94 -13.72
C GLU A 343 3.46 -11.88 -14.07
N LEU A 344 4.23 -12.92 -13.72
CA LEU A 344 5.63 -13.06 -14.11
C LEU A 344 5.75 -13.13 -15.64
N TYR A 345 4.92 -13.95 -16.29
CA TYR A 345 4.91 -14.07 -17.75
C TYR A 345 4.57 -12.73 -18.43
N GLN A 346 3.53 -12.04 -17.95
CA GLN A 346 3.17 -10.73 -18.46
C GLN A 346 4.30 -9.70 -18.25
N TRP A 347 4.93 -9.69 -17.08
CA TRP A 347 6.07 -8.83 -16.82
C TRP A 347 7.24 -9.11 -17.79
N LYS A 348 7.51 -10.39 -18.09
CA LYS A 348 8.53 -10.77 -19.07
C LYS A 348 8.19 -10.24 -20.47
N LEU A 349 6.94 -10.35 -20.90
CA LEU A 349 6.49 -9.80 -22.19
C LEU A 349 6.76 -8.30 -22.32
N ASP A 350 6.55 -7.56 -21.23
CA ASP A 350 6.64 -6.09 -21.23
C ASP A 350 8.08 -5.58 -21.03
N ASN A 351 8.97 -6.37 -20.41
CA ASN A 351 10.28 -5.90 -19.96
C ASN A 351 11.49 -6.63 -20.53
N ILE A 352 11.32 -7.80 -21.18
CA ILE A 352 12.41 -8.56 -21.78
C ILE A 352 12.43 -8.36 -23.29
N GLU A 353 13.61 -8.20 -23.86
CA GLU A 353 13.78 -8.15 -25.30
C GLU A 353 13.53 -9.51 -25.93
N TRP A 354 12.54 -9.60 -26.80
CA TRP A 354 12.17 -10.84 -27.48
C TRP A 354 13.27 -11.33 -28.40
N LYS A 355 13.49 -12.64 -28.40
CA LYS A 355 14.45 -13.31 -29.34
C LYS A 355 13.70 -13.81 -30.54
N LYS A 356 14.23 -13.52 -31.71
CA LYS A 356 13.72 -14.05 -32.98
C LYS A 356 14.75 -14.93 -33.63
N GLN A 357 14.32 -16.11 -34.09
CA GLN A 357 15.17 -17.02 -34.84
C GLN A 357 14.39 -17.73 -35.95
N SER A 358 14.99 -17.75 -37.17
CA SER A 358 14.52 -18.58 -38.27
C SER A 358 15.14 -19.98 -38.14
N ILE A 359 14.32 -21.01 -38.19
CA ILE A 359 14.70 -22.40 -38.02
C ILE A 359 14.14 -23.19 -39.22
N SER A 360 15.04 -23.79 -40.01
CA SER A 360 14.67 -24.62 -41.17
C SER A 360 14.90 -26.11 -40.82
N CYS A 361 13.89 -26.93 -41.08
CA CYS A 361 13.94 -28.37 -40.91
C CYS A 361 13.39 -29.12 -42.11
N VAL A 362 14.01 -30.25 -42.44
CA VAL A 362 13.53 -31.18 -43.47
C VAL A 362 12.67 -32.24 -42.79
N PHE A 363 11.44 -32.41 -43.29
CA PHE A 363 10.48 -33.39 -42.84
C PHE A 363 9.99 -34.28 -44.00
N SER A 364 9.40 -35.44 -43.68
CA SER A 364 8.61 -36.23 -44.65
C SER A 364 7.51 -35.36 -45.28
N GLU A 365 7.22 -35.55 -46.53
CA GLU A 365 6.17 -34.84 -47.26
C GLU A 365 4.78 -34.98 -46.58
N SER A 366 4.52 -36.11 -45.90
CA SER A 366 3.28 -36.40 -45.20
C SER A 366 3.03 -35.54 -43.96
N VAL A 367 4.03 -34.82 -43.45
CA VAL A 367 3.91 -33.99 -42.24
C VAL A 367 2.98 -32.79 -42.52
N ILE A 368 2.07 -32.51 -41.60
CA ILE A 368 1.14 -31.37 -41.65
C ILE A 368 1.78 -30.19 -40.92
N PRO A 369 2.20 -29.12 -41.65
CA PRO A 369 2.96 -28.01 -41.03
C PRO A 369 2.22 -27.29 -39.90
N ASN A 370 0.90 -27.09 -40.03
CA ASN A 370 0.10 -26.39 -39.02
C ASN A 370 0.08 -27.12 -37.67
N VAL A 371 0.12 -28.45 -37.67
CA VAL A 371 0.17 -29.23 -36.42
C VAL A 371 1.50 -28.99 -35.70
N ILE A 372 2.61 -28.81 -36.46
CA ILE A 372 3.90 -28.44 -35.88
C ILE A 372 3.78 -27.04 -35.25
N VAL A 373 3.28 -26.05 -35.98
CA VAL A 373 3.11 -24.68 -35.48
C VAL A 373 2.31 -24.67 -34.20
N GLU A 374 1.11 -25.26 -34.17
CA GLU A 374 0.25 -25.35 -33.00
C GLU A 374 0.90 -26.05 -31.80
N THR A 375 1.84 -26.97 -32.06
CA THR A 375 2.59 -27.65 -30.97
C THR A 375 3.72 -26.78 -30.43
N LEU A 376 4.43 -26.08 -31.34
CA LEU A 376 5.52 -25.19 -30.94
C LEU A 376 5.04 -23.94 -30.19
N GLU A 377 3.84 -23.44 -30.52
CA GLU A 377 3.21 -22.34 -29.78
C GLU A 377 2.83 -22.67 -28.33
N LYS A 378 2.82 -23.98 -27.98
CA LYS A 378 2.59 -24.43 -26.60
C LYS A 378 3.87 -24.64 -25.78
N VAL A 379 5.02 -24.36 -26.38
CA VAL A 379 6.30 -24.43 -25.67
C VAL A 379 6.41 -23.21 -24.74
N ASP A 380 6.78 -23.43 -23.51
CA ASP A 380 6.95 -22.37 -22.51
C ASP A 380 7.88 -21.26 -23.07
N GLU A 381 7.50 -20.01 -22.81
CA GLU A 381 8.20 -18.79 -23.27
C GLU A 381 8.25 -18.57 -24.79
N VAL A 382 7.59 -19.39 -25.59
CA VAL A 382 7.37 -19.10 -27.01
C VAL A 382 6.16 -18.15 -27.14
N ILE A 383 6.38 -17.02 -27.86
CA ILE A 383 5.37 -15.98 -28.07
C ILE A 383 4.60 -16.23 -29.36
N GLU A 384 5.33 -16.57 -30.42
CA GLU A 384 4.75 -16.72 -31.77
C GLU A 384 5.61 -17.66 -32.60
N VAL A 385 4.95 -18.48 -33.42
CA VAL A 385 5.61 -19.31 -34.44
C VAL A 385 4.96 -19.09 -35.81
N VAL A 386 5.68 -18.58 -36.75
CA VAL A 386 5.20 -18.33 -38.11
C VAL A 386 5.89 -19.27 -39.08
N LEU A 387 5.13 -20.07 -39.86
CA LEU A 387 5.65 -20.83 -40.99
C LEU A 387 5.89 -19.85 -42.12
N THR A 388 7.17 -19.59 -42.44
CA THR A 388 7.58 -18.58 -43.42
C THR A 388 7.85 -19.18 -44.82
N ASP A 389 8.23 -20.46 -44.87
CA ASP A 389 8.54 -21.11 -46.18
C ASP A 389 8.27 -22.62 -46.15
N ILE A 390 7.80 -23.15 -47.29
CA ILE A 390 7.67 -24.57 -47.58
C ILE A 390 8.37 -24.80 -48.89
N TYR A 391 9.52 -25.48 -48.85
CA TYR A 391 10.35 -25.69 -50.05
C TYR A 391 10.43 -27.19 -50.43
N GLN A 392 10.16 -27.46 -51.71
CA GLN A 392 10.34 -28.77 -52.36
C GLN A 392 11.08 -28.54 -53.66
N GLY A 393 12.36 -28.75 -53.66
CA GLY A 393 13.18 -28.47 -54.83
C GLY A 393 14.43 -29.38 -54.90
N PRO A 394 15.31 -29.21 -55.90
CA PRO A 394 16.44 -30.13 -56.20
C PRO A 394 17.43 -30.38 -55.06
N GLN A 395 17.33 -29.58 -53.98
CA GLN A 395 18.18 -29.69 -52.76
C GLN A 395 17.56 -30.54 -51.67
N ILE A 396 16.33 -31.04 -51.88
CA ILE A 396 15.59 -31.89 -50.94
C ILE A 396 15.29 -33.20 -51.59
N ASP A 397 15.57 -34.31 -50.93
CA ASP A 397 15.33 -35.66 -51.45
C ASP A 397 13.85 -35.90 -51.76
N GLU A 398 13.56 -36.76 -52.72
CA GLU A 398 12.21 -37.12 -53.12
C GLU A 398 11.43 -37.73 -51.90
N GLY A 399 10.21 -37.28 -51.68
CA GLY A 399 9.40 -37.68 -50.49
C GLY A 399 9.62 -36.81 -49.24
N PHE A 400 10.41 -35.74 -49.32
CA PHE A 400 10.68 -34.81 -48.24
C PHE A 400 10.35 -33.36 -48.64
N LYS A 401 10.17 -32.49 -47.62
CA LYS A 401 10.03 -31.04 -47.76
C LYS A 401 10.78 -30.31 -46.67
N SER A 402 11.27 -29.11 -46.96
CA SER A 402 11.87 -28.22 -45.98
C SER A 402 10.81 -27.23 -45.50
N LEU A 403 10.66 -27.12 -44.19
CA LEU A 403 9.79 -26.13 -43.51
C LEU A 403 10.68 -25.13 -42.80
N THR A 404 10.39 -23.85 -42.98
CA THR A 404 11.09 -22.77 -42.24
C THR A 404 10.11 -22.08 -41.32
N PHE A 405 10.46 -22.03 -40.06
CA PHE A 405 9.69 -21.39 -39.01
C PHE A 405 10.43 -20.15 -38.49
N GLU A 406 9.77 -19.03 -38.42
CA GLU A 406 10.23 -17.88 -37.61
C GLU A 406 9.64 -18.03 -36.20
N VAL A 407 10.54 -18.18 -35.24
CA VAL A 407 10.16 -18.37 -33.80
C VAL A 407 10.51 -17.10 -33.07
N THR A 408 9.51 -16.54 -32.37
CA THR A 408 9.69 -15.45 -31.43
C THR A 408 9.50 -16.00 -30.01
N ALA A 409 10.47 -15.78 -29.13
CA ALA A 409 10.47 -16.32 -27.76
C ALA A 409 11.09 -15.34 -26.75
N LEU A 410 10.83 -15.54 -25.46
CA LEU A 410 11.39 -14.74 -24.38
C LEU A 410 12.85 -15.11 -24.04
N SER A 411 13.25 -16.36 -24.31
CA SER A 411 14.61 -16.84 -24.00
C SER A 411 15.24 -17.63 -25.14
N ASN A 412 16.57 -17.73 -25.09
CA ASN A 412 17.30 -18.64 -26.01
C ASN A 412 17.03 -20.12 -25.69
N GLU A 413 16.69 -20.43 -24.42
CA GLU A 413 16.35 -21.78 -24.00
C GLU A 413 15.05 -22.26 -24.66
N ALA A 414 14.03 -21.41 -24.70
CA ALA A 414 12.78 -21.70 -25.41
C ALA A 414 13.04 -22.02 -26.90
N ILE A 415 13.95 -21.27 -27.56
CA ILE A 415 14.36 -21.54 -28.96
C ILE A 415 15.07 -22.89 -29.07
N GLN A 416 15.91 -23.27 -28.12
CA GLN A 416 16.55 -24.58 -28.13
C GLN A 416 15.53 -25.72 -27.88
N ASN A 417 14.56 -25.52 -27.02
CA ASN A 417 13.46 -26.45 -26.81
C ASN A 417 12.64 -26.65 -28.07
N VAL A 418 12.35 -25.58 -28.81
CA VAL A 418 11.71 -25.65 -30.14
C VAL A 418 12.54 -26.51 -31.09
N LYS A 419 13.87 -26.32 -31.19
CA LYS A 419 14.74 -27.14 -32.03
C LYS A 419 14.73 -28.61 -31.64
N SER A 420 14.71 -28.88 -30.31
CA SER A 420 14.65 -30.24 -29.79
C SER A 420 13.34 -30.92 -30.16
N ILE A 421 12.21 -30.21 -30.06
CA ILE A 421 10.90 -30.71 -30.46
C ILE A 421 10.81 -30.97 -31.96
N LEU A 422 11.32 -30.05 -32.79
CA LEU A 422 11.38 -30.24 -34.25
C LEU A 422 12.16 -31.50 -34.63
N THR A 423 13.28 -31.75 -33.96
CA THR A 423 14.07 -32.99 -34.19
C THR A 423 13.34 -34.21 -33.63
N GLY A 424 12.64 -34.10 -32.52
CA GLY A 424 11.80 -35.16 -31.93
C GLY A 424 10.66 -35.59 -32.86
N PHE A 425 10.13 -34.68 -33.66
CA PHE A 425 9.15 -34.98 -34.73
C PHE A 425 9.78 -35.60 -35.99
N GLY A 426 11.06 -35.93 -35.94
CA GLY A 426 11.79 -36.51 -37.09
C GLY A 426 12.29 -35.45 -38.09
N GLY A 427 12.29 -34.18 -37.74
CA GLY A 427 12.86 -33.10 -38.52
C GLY A 427 14.39 -33.12 -38.48
N VAL A 428 15.05 -32.88 -39.62
CA VAL A 428 16.49 -32.68 -39.72
C VAL A 428 16.78 -31.20 -39.88
N LEU A 429 17.45 -30.60 -38.89
CA LEU A 429 17.84 -29.17 -38.91
C LEU A 429 18.80 -28.89 -40.07
N ARG A 430 18.62 -27.73 -40.74
CA ARG A 430 19.48 -27.24 -41.84
C ARG A 430 20.29 -26.05 -41.40
#